data_8954d1e1df00984c8f06d762895e34c5
#
_entry.id   8954d1e1df00984c8f06d762895e34c5
#
_cell.length_a   1.000
_cell.length_b   1.000
_cell.length_c   1.000
_cell.angle_alpha   90.00
_cell.angle_beta   90.00
_cell.angle_gamma   90.00
#
_symmetry.space_group_name_H-M   'P 1'
#
loop_
_entity.id
_entity.type
_entity.pdbx_description
1 polymer ?
#
loop_
_entity_poly.entity_id
_entity_poly.type
_entity_poly.pdbx_seq_one_letter_code
_entity_poly.pdbx_strand_id
1 'polypeptide(L)'
;DKASTDGTHKWLLGMDPKNAIETVYIPDKGRGTLCVSSQVGCALNCTFCSTATQGFNRNLSTAEIIGQVWIAARHLGNVPHQQRKLTNVVMMGMGEPLANFDNVVRAMSIMRDDLGYGLANKRVTLSTAGMVPMIDRLAAESDVSLAVSLHAPFDALRSELVPLNKKYPIAELMDACVRYATRKKGESVTFEYTLMKDVNDQPEHARA
;
A
#
# COMPACT_ATOMS: atom_id res chain seq x y z
N ASP A 1 -4.04 9.23 -18.95
CA ASP A 1 -4.99 8.57 -18.04
C ASP A 1 -5.85 7.55 -18.79
N LYS A 2 -6.43 6.62 -18.06
CA LYS A 2 -7.36 5.61 -18.57
C LYS A 2 -8.53 5.46 -17.59
N ALA A 3 -9.75 5.48 -18.11
CA ALA A 3 -10.95 5.21 -17.35
C ALA A 3 -11.55 3.86 -17.79
N SER A 4 -12.03 3.08 -16.83
CA SER A 4 -12.75 1.83 -17.03
C SER A 4 -14.26 2.05 -16.93
N THR A 5 -15.06 1.10 -17.43
CA THR A 5 -16.54 1.16 -17.43
C THR A 5 -17.14 1.14 -16.02
N ASP A 6 -16.42 0.61 -15.02
CA ASP A 6 -16.82 0.59 -13.61
C ASP A 6 -16.50 1.90 -12.86
N GLY A 7 -15.93 2.90 -13.57
CA GLY A 7 -15.51 4.17 -13.00
C GLY A 7 -14.10 4.16 -12.39
N THR A 8 -13.39 3.03 -12.42
CA THR A 8 -11.96 2.96 -12.05
C THR A 8 -11.16 3.86 -12.99
N HIS A 9 -10.27 4.68 -12.42
CA HIS A 9 -9.45 5.62 -13.16
C HIS A 9 -7.98 5.42 -12.84
N LYS A 10 -7.15 5.22 -13.86
CA LYS A 10 -5.70 5.04 -13.72
C LYS A 10 -4.96 6.18 -14.39
N TRP A 11 -4.05 6.80 -13.65
CA TRP A 11 -3.10 7.80 -14.14
C TRP A 11 -1.69 7.19 -14.23
N LEU A 12 -1.03 7.45 -15.32
CA LEU A 12 0.42 7.31 -15.42
C LEU A 12 1.02 8.71 -15.26
N LEU A 13 1.77 8.91 -14.18
CA LEU A 13 2.34 10.20 -13.79
C LEU A 13 3.84 10.19 -14.07
N GLY A 14 4.29 11.06 -14.97
CA GLY A 14 5.72 11.26 -15.23
C GLY A 14 6.39 11.95 -14.05
N MET A 15 7.43 11.33 -13.52
CA MET A 15 8.21 11.88 -12.40
C MET A 15 9.44 12.64 -12.90
N ASP A 16 9.99 12.19 -14.00
CA ASP A 16 11.09 12.78 -14.76
C ASP A 16 11.06 12.20 -16.20
N PRO A 17 11.97 12.60 -17.12
CA PRO A 17 11.92 12.16 -18.52
C PRO A 17 11.98 10.66 -18.76
N LYS A 18 12.44 9.88 -17.77
CA LYS A 18 12.64 8.42 -17.88
C LYS A 18 11.76 7.61 -16.96
N ASN A 19 11.17 8.25 -15.95
CA ASN A 19 10.47 7.56 -14.85
C ASN A 19 9.01 7.99 -14.78
N ALA A 20 8.14 7.01 -14.60
CA ALA A 20 6.72 7.21 -14.37
C ALA A 20 6.21 6.26 -13.27
N ILE A 21 5.15 6.67 -12.60
CA ILE A 21 4.46 5.86 -11.60
C ILE A 21 2.98 5.76 -11.94
N GLU A 22 2.33 4.74 -11.42
CA GLU A 22 0.89 4.58 -11.56
C GLU A 22 0.16 4.98 -10.27
N THR A 23 -1.01 5.59 -10.45
CA THR A 23 -1.95 5.92 -9.38
C THR A 23 -3.34 5.51 -9.84
N VAL A 24 -4.10 4.82 -8.99
CA VAL A 24 -5.40 4.25 -9.38
C VAL A 24 -6.49 4.66 -8.40
N TYR A 25 -7.57 5.24 -8.93
CA TYR A 25 -8.79 5.49 -8.17
C TYR A 25 -9.81 4.39 -8.43
N ILE A 26 -10.37 3.83 -7.38
CA ILE A 26 -11.35 2.73 -7.41
C ILE A 26 -12.61 3.19 -6.67
N PRO A 27 -13.71 3.47 -7.38
CA PRO A 27 -15.00 3.77 -6.76
C PRO A 27 -15.69 2.49 -6.29
N ASP A 28 -16.35 2.54 -5.14
CA ASP A 28 -17.21 1.46 -4.63
C ASP A 28 -18.29 2.05 -3.73
N LYS A 29 -19.60 1.87 -4.08
CA LYS A 29 -20.80 2.15 -3.28
C LYS A 29 -20.67 3.23 -2.19
N GLY A 30 -20.32 4.46 -2.59
CA GLY A 30 -20.14 5.60 -1.66
C GLY A 30 -18.75 5.69 -1.03
N ARG A 31 -17.81 4.82 -1.41
CA ARG A 31 -16.38 4.89 -1.10
C ARG A 31 -15.60 5.22 -2.37
N GLY A 32 -14.49 5.90 -2.21
CA GLY A 32 -13.52 6.11 -3.28
C GLY A 32 -12.12 5.91 -2.73
N THR A 33 -11.46 4.85 -3.16
CA THR A 33 -10.12 4.47 -2.71
C THR A 33 -9.08 4.86 -3.73
N LEU A 34 -8.09 5.63 -3.31
CA LEU A 34 -6.93 5.94 -4.14
C LEU A 34 -5.74 5.07 -3.75
N CYS A 35 -5.26 4.30 -4.71
CA CYS A 35 -4.02 3.54 -4.61
C CYS A 35 -2.86 4.41 -5.09
N VAL A 36 -1.88 4.67 -4.21
CA VAL A 36 -0.73 5.55 -4.50
C VAL A 36 0.59 4.78 -4.43
N SER A 37 1.54 5.22 -5.23
CA SER A 37 2.89 4.67 -5.30
C SER A 37 3.82 5.35 -4.29
N SER A 38 4.81 4.60 -3.80
CA SER A 38 5.83 5.07 -2.85
C SER A 38 7.25 5.12 -3.44
N GLN A 39 7.47 4.42 -4.55
CA GLN A 39 8.76 4.34 -5.22
C GLN A 39 8.59 4.31 -6.74
N VAL A 40 9.64 4.62 -7.47
CA VAL A 40 9.79 4.29 -8.90
C VAL A 40 10.44 2.92 -8.97
N GLY A 41 9.66 1.89 -9.37
CA GLY A 41 10.07 0.51 -9.30
C GLY A 41 10.05 -0.06 -7.87
N CYS A 42 10.65 -1.25 -7.66
CA CYS A 42 10.72 -1.91 -6.36
C CYS A 42 11.91 -2.85 -6.29
N ALA A 43 12.59 -2.89 -5.12
CA ALA A 43 13.76 -3.74 -4.90
C ALA A 43 13.42 -5.14 -4.34
N LEU A 44 12.17 -5.42 -3.98
CA LEU A 44 11.82 -6.66 -3.26
C LEU A 44 11.74 -7.90 -4.14
N ASN A 45 11.69 -7.73 -5.46
CA ASN A 45 11.71 -8.82 -6.44
C ASN A 45 10.64 -9.90 -6.25
N CYS A 46 9.42 -9.51 -5.80
CA CYS A 46 8.30 -10.44 -5.72
C CYS A 46 7.99 -11.00 -7.12
N THR A 47 7.93 -12.34 -7.26
CA THR A 47 7.94 -13.02 -8.55
C THR A 47 6.67 -12.78 -9.39
N PHE A 48 5.55 -12.47 -8.76
CA PHE A 48 4.26 -12.19 -9.40
C PHE A 48 4.04 -10.68 -9.68
N CYS A 49 4.93 -9.80 -9.22
CA CYS A 49 4.71 -8.37 -9.22
C CYS A 49 5.31 -7.69 -10.46
N SER A 50 4.46 -7.05 -11.27
CA SER A 50 4.88 -6.31 -12.46
C SER A 50 5.84 -5.15 -12.13
N THR A 51 5.68 -4.48 -10.99
CA THR A 51 6.58 -3.40 -10.55
C THR A 51 7.98 -3.93 -10.25
N ALA A 52 8.09 -5.15 -9.71
CA ALA A 52 9.38 -5.75 -9.40
C ALA A 52 10.23 -6.00 -10.66
N THR A 53 9.60 -6.32 -11.81
CA THR A 53 10.31 -6.53 -13.07
C THR A 53 10.99 -5.27 -13.61
N GLN A 54 10.58 -4.09 -13.14
CA GLN A 54 11.19 -2.80 -13.53
C GLN A 54 12.47 -2.50 -12.73
N GLY A 55 12.75 -3.27 -11.67
CA GLY A 55 13.81 -2.97 -10.71
C GLY A 55 13.51 -1.72 -9.88
N PHE A 56 14.42 -1.40 -8.96
CA PHE A 56 14.36 -0.19 -8.14
C PHE A 56 15.12 0.95 -8.79
N ASN A 57 14.50 2.10 -8.91
CA ASN A 57 15.15 3.33 -9.37
C ASN A 57 15.40 4.28 -8.19
N ARG A 58 14.32 4.79 -7.58
CA ARG A 58 14.41 5.70 -6.43
C ARG A 58 13.15 5.73 -5.57
N ASN A 59 13.31 6.27 -4.38
CA ASN A 59 12.18 6.63 -3.53
C ASN A 59 11.47 7.88 -4.08
N LEU A 60 10.15 7.94 -3.90
CA LEU A 60 9.39 9.16 -4.09
C LEU A 60 9.55 10.06 -2.87
N SER A 61 9.64 11.35 -3.09
CA SER A 61 9.57 12.35 -2.02
C SER A 61 8.15 12.44 -1.45
N THR A 62 8.02 13.01 -0.27
CA THR A 62 6.72 13.34 0.35
C THR A 62 5.82 14.13 -0.60
N ALA A 63 6.40 15.12 -1.32
CA ALA A 63 5.66 15.95 -2.28
C ALA A 63 5.13 15.14 -3.48
N GLU A 64 5.91 14.19 -4.00
CA GLU A 64 5.49 13.32 -5.11
C GLU A 64 4.40 12.33 -4.67
N ILE A 65 4.46 11.85 -3.43
CA ILE A 65 3.41 10.98 -2.87
C ILE A 65 2.10 11.78 -2.71
N ILE A 66 2.15 12.96 -2.11
CA ILE A 66 0.98 13.84 -1.92
C ILE A 66 0.48 14.39 -3.25
N GLY A 67 1.37 14.63 -4.22
CA GLY A 67 1.00 15.04 -5.57
C GLY A 67 0.03 14.09 -6.26
N GLN A 68 0.15 12.78 -6.02
CA GLN A 68 -0.80 11.78 -6.53
C GLN A 68 -2.20 12.01 -5.96
N VAL A 69 -2.29 12.24 -4.64
CA VAL A 69 -3.56 12.52 -3.96
C VAL A 69 -4.18 13.81 -4.47
N TRP A 70 -3.35 14.86 -4.66
CA TRP A 70 -3.79 16.16 -5.16
C TRP A 70 -4.35 16.09 -6.58
N ILE A 71 -3.64 15.40 -7.49
CA ILE A 71 -4.06 15.21 -8.89
C ILE A 71 -5.40 14.48 -8.93
N ALA A 72 -5.52 13.37 -8.19
CA ALA A 72 -6.76 12.59 -8.14
C ALA A 72 -7.92 13.40 -7.54
N ALA A 73 -7.71 14.08 -6.40
CA ALA A 73 -8.73 14.90 -5.76
C ALA A 73 -9.23 16.02 -6.69
N ARG A 74 -8.32 16.68 -7.41
CA ARG A 74 -8.66 17.72 -8.39
C ARG A 74 -9.45 17.15 -9.56
N HIS A 75 -9.01 16.02 -10.13
CA HIS A 75 -9.69 15.37 -11.25
C HIS A 75 -11.11 14.94 -10.87
N LEU A 76 -11.29 14.41 -9.67
CA LEU A 76 -12.58 13.96 -9.14
C LEU A 76 -13.51 15.12 -8.76
N GLY A 77 -13.02 16.36 -8.77
CA GLY A 77 -13.79 17.54 -8.36
C GLY A 77 -14.15 17.51 -6.87
N ASN A 78 -13.23 17.05 -6.03
CA ASN A 78 -13.41 17.13 -4.57
C ASN A 78 -13.42 18.60 -4.14
N VAL A 79 -14.60 19.07 -3.74
CA VAL A 79 -14.80 20.45 -3.27
C VAL A 79 -14.99 20.43 -1.76
N PRO A 80 -14.41 21.38 -1.01
CA PRO A 80 -14.71 21.52 0.43
C PRO A 80 -16.22 21.61 0.67
N HIS A 81 -16.66 20.96 1.74
CA HIS A 81 -18.09 20.93 2.18
C HIS A 81 -19.07 20.17 1.26
N GLN A 82 -18.59 19.48 0.21
CA GLN A 82 -19.38 18.53 -0.56
C GLN A 82 -19.01 17.08 -0.23
N GLN A 83 -19.85 16.13 -0.65
CA GLN A 83 -19.56 14.71 -0.49
C GLN A 83 -18.25 14.37 -1.21
N ARG A 84 -17.23 13.97 -0.45
CA ARG A 84 -15.92 13.62 -0.98
C ARG A 84 -16.00 12.33 -1.79
N LYS A 85 -15.58 12.36 -3.04
CA LYS A 85 -15.41 11.16 -3.85
C LYS A 85 -14.20 10.34 -3.37
N LEU A 86 -13.11 11.01 -3.03
CA LEU A 86 -11.91 10.37 -2.46
C LEU A 86 -12.08 10.27 -0.94
N THR A 87 -12.29 9.06 -0.45
CA THR A 87 -12.56 8.78 0.96
C THR A 87 -11.48 7.97 1.65
N ASN A 88 -10.65 7.25 0.89
CA ASN A 88 -9.60 6.37 1.39
C ASN A 88 -8.34 6.51 0.54
N VAL A 89 -7.17 6.36 1.16
CA VAL A 89 -5.90 6.24 0.47
C VAL A 89 -5.19 4.98 0.93
N VAL A 90 -4.67 4.20 -0.02
CA VAL A 90 -3.91 2.98 0.26
C VAL A 90 -2.53 3.06 -0.41
N MET A 91 -1.47 2.78 0.37
CA MET A 91 -0.10 2.70 -0.13
C MET A 91 0.14 1.31 -0.70
N MET A 92 -0.52 1.01 -1.84
CA MET A 92 -0.54 -0.30 -2.50
C MET A 92 -0.15 -0.22 -3.98
N GLY A 93 0.39 0.93 -4.40
CA GLY A 93 0.90 1.13 -5.76
C GLY A 93 2.32 0.58 -5.93
N MET A 94 3.14 1.30 -6.68
CA MET A 94 4.51 0.88 -6.96
C MET A 94 5.41 1.12 -5.74
N GLY A 95 6.26 0.11 -5.44
CA GLY A 95 7.28 0.16 -4.39
C GLY A 95 6.86 -0.48 -3.06
N GLU A 96 7.84 -0.65 -2.17
CA GLU A 96 7.62 -1.04 -0.77
C GLU A 96 7.58 0.24 0.09
N PRO A 97 6.43 0.59 0.67
CA PRO A 97 6.31 1.84 1.42
C PRO A 97 7.25 1.92 2.63
N LEU A 98 7.49 0.81 3.32
CA LEU A 98 8.38 0.78 4.48
C LEU A 98 9.87 0.93 4.10
N ALA A 99 10.24 0.71 2.84
CA ALA A 99 11.58 1.04 2.34
C ALA A 99 11.76 2.55 2.05
N ASN A 100 10.65 3.31 2.01
CA ASN A 100 10.64 4.77 1.88
C ASN A 100 9.98 5.43 3.12
N PHE A 101 10.28 4.93 4.29
CA PHE A 101 9.54 5.15 5.53
C PHE A 101 9.27 6.64 5.83
N ASP A 102 10.32 7.45 5.89
CA ASP A 102 10.18 8.84 6.36
C ASP A 102 9.32 9.70 5.43
N ASN A 103 9.45 9.53 4.11
CA ASN A 103 8.62 10.23 3.14
C ASN A 103 7.16 9.75 3.19
N VAL A 104 6.96 8.44 3.34
CA VAL A 104 5.63 7.82 3.40
C VAL A 104 4.90 8.26 4.67
N VAL A 105 5.54 8.20 5.84
CA VAL A 105 4.92 8.59 7.11
C VAL A 105 4.55 10.08 7.11
N ARG A 106 5.42 10.96 6.59
CA ARG A 106 5.11 12.38 6.41
C ARG A 106 3.92 12.60 5.46
N ALA A 107 3.88 11.89 4.34
CA ALA A 107 2.76 11.98 3.40
C ALA A 107 1.45 11.53 4.05
N MET A 108 1.44 10.40 4.77
CA MET A 108 0.27 9.92 5.51
C MET A 108 -0.16 10.88 6.62
N SER A 109 0.78 11.57 7.28
CA SER A 109 0.46 12.63 8.24
C SER A 109 -0.31 13.78 7.57
N ILE A 110 0.15 14.27 6.41
CA ILE A 110 -0.55 15.30 5.63
C ILE A 110 -1.94 14.83 5.17
N MET A 111 -2.09 13.56 4.78
CA MET A 111 -3.40 12.99 4.41
C MET A 111 -4.40 13.00 5.56
N ARG A 112 -3.92 12.90 6.80
CA ARG A 112 -4.73 12.84 8.02
C ARG A 112 -4.93 14.20 8.69
N ASP A 113 -4.08 15.15 8.41
CA ASP A 113 -4.11 16.50 8.99
C ASP A 113 -5.42 17.21 8.61
N ASP A 114 -6.07 17.85 9.59
CA ASP A 114 -7.34 18.55 9.40
C ASP A 114 -7.21 19.76 8.46
N LEU A 115 -6.03 20.38 8.42
CA LEU A 115 -5.71 21.44 7.47
C LEU A 115 -5.24 20.89 6.11
N GLY A 116 -5.00 19.57 6.01
CA GLY A 116 -4.66 18.86 4.80
C GLY A 116 -5.89 18.21 4.16
N TYR A 117 -5.90 16.86 4.11
CA TYR A 117 -7.04 16.12 3.53
C TYR A 117 -8.07 15.66 4.58
N GLY A 118 -7.77 15.73 5.87
CA GLY A 118 -8.68 15.37 6.96
C GLY A 118 -9.19 13.93 6.90
N LEU A 119 -8.37 12.99 6.43
CA LEU A 119 -8.74 11.57 6.40
C LEU A 119 -8.58 10.95 7.79
N ALA A 120 -9.59 10.25 8.26
CA ALA A 120 -9.48 9.51 9.52
C ALA A 120 -8.38 8.43 9.43
N ASN A 121 -7.77 8.07 10.56
CA ASN A 121 -6.68 7.08 10.64
C ASN A 121 -6.99 5.78 9.89
N LYS A 122 -8.21 5.25 10.05
CA LYS A 122 -8.71 4.03 9.38
C LYS A 122 -8.98 4.19 7.87
N ARG A 123 -8.84 5.40 7.34
CA ARG A 123 -9.03 5.69 5.92
C ARG A 123 -7.70 5.79 5.15
N VAL A 124 -6.59 5.71 5.87
CA VAL A 124 -5.25 5.64 5.30
C VAL A 124 -4.65 4.30 5.68
N THR A 125 -4.29 3.49 4.68
CA THR A 125 -3.73 2.15 4.87
C THR A 125 -2.32 2.10 4.27
N LEU A 126 -1.36 1.61 5.06
CA LEU A 126 -0.05 1.22 4.57
C LEU A 126 -0.04 -0.28 4.33
N SER A 127 0.34 -0.71 3.12
CA SER A 127 0.59 -2.12 2.80
C SER A 127 2.09 -2.39 2.76
N THR A 128 2.51 -3.57 3.20
CA THR A 128 3.92 -3.99 3.19
C THR A 128 4.06 -5.46 2.85
N ALA A 129 5.16 -5.80 2.21
CA ALA A 129 5.58 -7.19 2.03
C ALA A 129 6.12 -7.84 3.33
N GLY A 130 6.28 -7.05 4.41
CA GLY A 130 6.66 -7.57 5.73
C GLY A 130 8.08 -7.19 6.18
N MET A 131 8.46 -5.92 6.08
CA MET A 131 9.69 -5.40 6.67
C MET A 131 9.54 -5.27 8.19
N VAL A 132 9.73 -6.39 8.92
CA VAL A 132 9.42 -6.52 10.36
C VAL A 132 9.92 -5.35 11.23
N PRO A 133 11.20 -4.93 11.21
CA PRO A 133 11.65 -3.82 12.05
C PRO A 133 10.94 -2.49 11.74
N MET A 134 10.50 -2.32 10.49
CA MET A 134 9.81 -1.10 10.07
C MET A 134 8.32 -1.13 10.40
N ILE A 135 7.72 -2.31 10.57
CA ILE A 135 6.36 -2.47 11.14
C ILE A 135 6.36 -2.01 12.60
N ASP A 136 7.36 -2.42 13.39
CA ASP A 136 7.50 -1.97 14.78
C ASP A 136 7.72 -0.45 14.87
N ARG A 137 8.55 0.12 13.97
CA ARG A 137 8.73 1.56 13.86
C ARG A 137 7.43 2.28 13.48
N LEU A 138 6.66 1.75 12.53
CA LEU A 138 5.36 2.30 12.13
C LEU A 138 4.37 2.29 13.32
N ALA A 139 4.38 1.22 14.12
CA ALA A 139 3.55 1.11 15.30
C ALA A 139 3.83 2.23 16.32
N ALA A 140 5.07 2.69 16.41
CA ALA A 140 5.46 3.78 17.31
C ALA A 140 5.14 5.18 16.76
N GLU A 141 5.21 5.37 15.43
CA GLU A 141 5.19 6.70 14.82
C GLU A 141 3.87 7.04 14.10
N SER A 142 2.98 6.06 13.85
CA SER A 142 1.77 6.30 13.05
C SER A 142 0.59 5.44 13.50
N ASP A 143 -0.63 5.97 13.30
CA ASP A 143 -1.91 5.34 13.68
C ASP A 143 -2.73 4.89 12.47
N VAL A 144 -2.10 4.66 11.33
CA VAL A 144 -2.79 4.22 10.11
C VAL A 144 -3.18 2.74 10.18
N SER A 145 -4.05 2.29 9.29
CA SER A 145 -4.32 0.86 9.11
C SER A 145 -3.12 0.17 8.47
N LEU A 146 -2.83 -1.06 8.90
CA LEU A 146 -1.78 -1.90 8.31
C LEU A 146 -2.41 -3.01 7.47
N ALA A 147 -1.89 -3.20 6.28
CA ALA A 147 -2.11 -4.37 5.45
C ALA A 147 -0.78 -5.09 5.19
N VAL A 148 -0.83 -6.41 5.11
CA VAL A 148 0.35 -7.25 4.86
C VAL A 148 0.10 -8.16 3.68
N SER A 149 0.97 -8.08 2.69
CA SER A 149 0.99 -8.97 1.53
C SER A 149 1.55 -10.34 1.93
N LEU A 150 0.65 -11.27 2.27
CA LEU A 150 1.02 -12.61 2.75
C LEU A 150 1.31 -13.58 1.60
N HIS A 151 0.34 -13.77 0.72
CA HIS A 151 0.35 -14.55 -0.53
C HIS A 151 0.71 -16.04 -0.44
N ALA A 152 1.15 -16.53 0.72
CA ALA A 152 1.40 -17.96 0.96
C ALA A 152 1.25 -18.29 2.45
N PRO A 153 0.82 -19.52 2.79
CA PRO A 153 0.60 -19.92 4.18
C PRO A 153 1.85 -20.49 4.86
N PHE A 154 2.91 -20.80 4.11
CA PHE A 154 4.15 -21.37 4.66
C PHE A 154 5.41 -20.80 3.99
N ASP A 155 6.52 -20.80 4.73
CA ASP A 155 7.76 -20.08 4.38
C ASP A 155 8.39 -20.54 3.08
N ALA A 156 8.30 -21.83 2.73
CA ALA A 156 8.87 -22.35 1.49
C ALA A 156 8.28 -21.62 0.28
N LEU A 157 6.95 -21.64 0.14
CA LEU A 157 6.25 -20.98 -0.96
C LEU A 157 6.36 -19.45 -0.86
N ARG A 158 6.23 -18.90 0.36
CA ARG A 158 6.34 -17.44 0.53
C ARG A 158 7.71 -16.91 0.13
N SER A 159 8.77 -17.66 0.40
CA SER A 159 10.15 -17.27 0.03
C SER A 159 10.41 -17.27 -1.48
N GLU A 160 9.63 -18.03 -2.24
CA GLU A 160 9.63 -18.01 -3.70
C GLU A 160 8.84 -16.82 -4.24
N LEU A 161 7.65 -16.56 -3.68
CA LEU A 161 6.75 -15.50 -4.14
C LEU A 161 7.21 -14.12 -3.66
N VAL A 162 7.62 -14.01 -2.41
CA VAL A 162 8.04 -12.81 -1.71
C VAL A 162 9.42 -13.04 -1.09
N PRO A 163 10.53 -12.80 -1.81
CA PRO A 163 11.88 -13.12 -1.36
C PRO A 163 12.30 -12.49 -0.02
N LEU A 164 11.65 -11.40 0.39
CA LEU A 164 11.83 -10.77 1.69
C LEU A 164 11.57 -11.74 2.85
N ASN A 165 10.74 -12.76 2.65
CA ASN A 165 10.45 -13.81 3.63
C ASN A 165 11.67 -14.58 4.10
N LYS A 166 12.71 -14.71 3.27
CA LYS A 166 13.99 -15.32 3.67
C LYS A 166 14.67 -14.56 4.82
N LYS A 167 14.42 -13.27 4.92
CA LYS A 167 14.95 -12.41 5.98
C LYS A 167 14.00 -12.31 7.17
N TYR A 168 12.71 -12.29 6.91
CA TYR A 168 11.66 -12.17 7.92
C TYR A 168 10.61 -13.26 7.67
N PRO A 169 10.80 -14.46 8.25
CA PRO A 169 9.87 -15.59 8.11
C PRO A 169 8.46 -15.25 8.64
N ILE A 170 7.47 -16.05 8.22
CA ILE A 170 6.06 -15.84 8.58
C ILE A 170 5.88 -15.70 10.09
N ALA A 171 6.56 -16.52 10.91
CA ALA A 171 6.44 -16.43 12.36
C ALA A 171 6.82 -15.05 12.90
N GLU A 172 7.98 -14.50 12.49
CA GLU A 172 8.41 -13.16 12.90
C GLU A 172 7.45 -12.06 12.39
N LEU A 173 6.95 -12.23 11.16
CA LEU A 173 5.98 -11.32 10.57
C LEU A 173 4.66 -11.34 11.35
N MET A 174 4.15 -12.51 11.73
CA MET A 174 2.93 -12.63 12.52
C MET A 174 3.09 -12.00 13.91
N ASP A 175 4.23 -12.21 14.57
CA ASP A 175 4.54 -11.56 15.84
C ASP A 175 4.53 -10.03 15.73
N ALA A 176 5.10 -9.48 14.66
CA ALA A 176 5.05 -8.04 14.40
C ALA A 176 3.62 -7.55 14.12
N CYS A 177 2.82 -8.32 13.39
CA CYS A 177 1.40 -8.02 13.16
C CYS A 177 0.59 -8.02 14.45
N VAL A 178 0.84 -8.98 15.35
CA VAL A 178 0.21 -9.04 16.68
C VAL A 178 0.59 -7.81 17.51
N ARG A 179 1.88 -7.45 17.57
CA ARG A 179 2.32 -6.24 18.25
C ARG A 179 1.66 -4.99 17.68
N TYR A 180 1.54 -4.90 16.35
CA TYR A 180 0.86 -3.79 15.69
C TYR A 180 -0.63 -3.73 16.06
N ALA A 181 -1.34 -4.84 16.01
CA ALA A 181 -2.78 -4.92 16.29
C ALA A 181 -3.12 -4.66 17.76
N THR A 182 -2.22 -5.07 18.68
CA THR A 182 -2.47 -4.97 20.15
C THR A 182 -2.09 -3.61 20.73
N ARG A 183 -1.38 -2.74 20.01
CA ARG A 183 -0.97 -1.40 20.49
C ARG A 183 -2.16 -0.51 20.86
N LYS A 184 -3.30 -0.69 20.20
CA LYS A 184 -4.55 0.00 20.49
C LYS A 184 -5.75 -0.95 20.41
N LYS A 185 -6.71 -0.74 21.32
CA LYS A 185 -7.94 -1.53 21.35
C LYS A 185 -8.76 -1.36 20.07
N GLY A 186 -9.13 -2.47 19.43
CA GLY A 186 -9.97 -2.49 18.24
C GLY A 186 -9.22 -2.26 16.92
N GLU A 187 -7.89 -2.32 16.91
CA GLU A 187 -7.09 -2.39 15.69
C GLU A 187 -7.01 -3.82 15.17
N SER A 188 -6.83 -3.94 13.86
CA SER A 188 -6.63 -5.21 13.16
C SER A 188 -5.63 -5.00 12.04
N VAL A 189 -4.96 -6.07 11.64
CA VAL A 189 -4.12 -6.12 10.44
C VAL A 189 -4.90 -6.82 9.33
N THR A 190 -4.91 -6.25 8.14
CA THR A 190 -5.48 -6.88 6.96
C THR A 190 -4.41 -7.73 6.28
N PHE A 191 -4.73 -8.97 5.94
CA PHE A 191 -3.85 -9.79 5.11
C PHE A 191 -4.36 -9.82 3.68
N GLU A 192 -3.46 -9.56 2.73
CA GLU A 192 -3.71 -9.64 1.31
C GLU A 192 -3.16 -10.95 0.76
N TYR A 193 -3.99 -11.66 -0.01
CA TYR A 193 -3.65 -12.93 -0.60
C TYR A 193 -4.09 -12.97 -2.05
N THR A 194 -3.15 -12.82 -2.97
CA THR A 194 -3.40 -12.95 -4.40
C THR A 194 -3.46 -14.42 -4.77
N LEU A 195 -4.64 -14.91 -5.13
CA LEU A 195 -4.81 -16.28 -5.61
C LEU A 195 -4.17 -16.43 -7.00
N MET A 196 -3.21 -17.33 -7.10
CA MET A 196 -2.50 -17.66 -8.33
C MET A 196 -2.76 -19.13 -8.65
N LYS A 197 -3.35 -19.36 -9.84
CA LYS A 197 -3.73 -20.68 -10.30
C LYS A 197 -2.55 -21.65 -10.26
N ASP A 198 -2.78 -22.84 -9.69
CA ASP A 198 -1.82 -23.95 -9.56
C ASP A 198 -0.55 -23.61 -8.76
N VAL A 199 -0.55 -22.46 -8.02
CA VAL A 199 0.57 -22.01 -7.20
C VAL A 199 0.21 -21.98 -5.71
N ASN A 200 -0.81 -21.19 -5.34
CA ASN A 200 -1.19 -20.97 -3.96
C ASN A 200 -2.70 -21.06 -3.70
N ASP A 201 -3.45 -21.68 -4.62
CA ASP A 201 -4.91 -21.76 -4.64
C ASP A 201 -5.48 -23.12 -4.21
N GLN A 202 -4.62 -24.03 -3.72
CA GLN A 202 -5.07 -25.35 -3.30
C GLN A 202 -5.80 -25.30 -1.95
N PRO A 203 -6.74 -26.24 -1.68
CA PRO A 203 -7.48 -26.28 -0.41
C PRO A 203 -6.61 -26.38 0.85
N GLU A 204 -5.44 -27.05 0.75
CA GLU A 204 -4.47 -27.11 1.85
C GLU A 204 -3.87 -25.75 2.18
N HIS A 205 -3.69 -24.87 1.21
CA HIS A 205 -3.22 -23.51 1.44
C HIS A 205 -4.20 -22.66 2.27
N ALA A 206 -5.49 -22.94 2.13
CA ALA A 206 -6.53 -22.23 2.88
C ALA A 206 -6.73 -22.80 4.31
N ARG A 207 -6.23 -24.02 4.59
CA ARG A 207 -6.33 -24.66 5.91
C ARG A 207 -5.13 -24.38 6.80
N ALA A 208 -3.98 -24.05 6.20
CA ALA A 208 -2.75 -23.75 6.90
C ALA A 208 -2.74 -22.33 7.46
#